data_04bd56f7d9558c227cdade6e466d4511
#
_entry.id   04bd56f7d9558c227cdade6e466d4511
#
_cell.length_a   1.000
_cell.length_b   1.000
_cell.length_c   1.000
_cell.angle_alpha   90.00
_cell.angle_beta   90.00
_cell.angle_gamma   90.00
#
_symmetry.space_group_name_H-M   'P 1'
#
loop_
_entity.id
_entity.type
_entity.pdbx_description
1 polymer ?
#
loop_
_entity_poly.entity_id
_entity_poly.type
_entity_poly.pdbx_seq_one_letter_code
_entity_poly.pdbx_strand_id
1 'polypeptide(L)'
;VDSVIYKGDDNKYYEQIGRDTIDISNEILFDLPCNWQWVRFGQIVRMSIGKTPARGEVSYWSKATIPWVSISDMTNSEYINKTKEKISVAASSVMGEISPVGSLLMSFKLTVGRTSILNIDAYHNEAIISIYPFIDDKYALRNYLFYTLPFLSNMGDSKDAIKGKTLNSKSLKSLLIPLPPLREQRCIINRLKELYAHL
;
A
#
# COMPACT_ATOMS: atom_id res chain seq x y z
N VAL A 1 15.90 -5.91 -5.95
CA VAL A 1 17.25 -5.34 -6.10
C VAL A 1 17.42 -4.40 -4.92
N ASP A 2 18.44 -4.64 -4.10
CA ASP A 2 18.75 -3.77 -2.98
C ASP A 2 19.33 -2.47 -3.53
N SER A 3 18.74 -1.34 -3.15
CA SER A 3 19.25 -0.02 -3.47
C SER A 3 19.33 0.84 -2.21
N VAL A 4 20.18 1.84 -2.22
CA VAL A 4 20.32 2.81 -1.12
C VAL A 4 20.15 4.20 -1.71
N ILE A 5 19.28 5.00 -1.09
CA ILE A 5 19.06 6.39 -1.47
C ILE A 5 19.78 7.28 -0.47
N TYR A 6 20.57 8.21 -0.96
CA TYR A 6 21.33 9.15 -0.12
C TYR A 6 21.38 10.55 -0.74
N LYS A 7 21.65 11.53 0.10
CA LYS A 7 21.90 12.91 -0.34
C LYS A 7 23.40 13.13 -0.47
N GLY A 8 23.86 13.56 -1.65
CA GLY A 8 25.25 13.88 -1.91
C GLY A 8 25.68 15.26 -1.36
N ASP A 9 26.98 15.53 -1.38
CA ASP A 9 27.55 16.82 -0.94
C ASP A 9 27.11 18.01 -1.82
N ASP A 10 26.65 17.72 -3.03
CA ASP A 10 26.08 18.68 -3.98
C ASP A 10 24.58 18.96 -3.74
N ASN A 11 24.01 18.49 -2.64
CA ASN A 11 22.59 18.57 -2.29
C ASN A 11 21.63 17.81 -3.19
N LYS A 12 22.11 16.96 -4.08
CA LYS A 12 21.29 16.08 -4.92
C LYS A 12 21.02 14.74 -4.24
N TYR A 13 19.95 14.09 -4.66
CA TYR A 13 19.62 12.75 -4.21
C TYR A 13 20.01 11.71 -5.25
N TYR A 14 20.67 10.67 -4.77
CA TYR A 14 21.17 9.58 -5.59
C TYR A 14 20.61 8.23 -5.10
N GLU A 15 20.30 7.34 -6.03
CA GLU A 15 20.01 5.94 -5.76
C GLU A 15 21.16 5.07 -6.26
N GLN A 16 21.79 4.34 -5.36
CA GLN A 16 22.83 3.37 -5.71
C GLN A 16 22.21 1.98 -5.83
N ILE A 17 22.37 1.35 -7.00
CA ILE A 17 21.89 0.00 -7.32
C ILE A 17 23.11 -0.84 -7.74
N GLY A 18 23.64 -1.63 -6.84
CA GLY A 18 24.89 -2.35 -7.08
C GLY A 18 26.06 -1.37 -7.31
N ARG A 19 26.57 -1.29 -8.55
CA ARG A 19 27.67 -0.36 -8.93
C ARG A 19 27.17 0.92 -9.61
N ASP A 20 25.91 0.96 -9.97
CA ASP A 20 25.32 2.09 -10.69
C ASP A 20 24.77 3.13 -9.71
N THR A 21 25.00 4.40 -10.01
CA THR A 21 24.46 5.53 -9.25
C THR A 21 23.61 6.39 -10.18
N ILE A 22 22.36 6.63 -9.80
CA ILE A 22 21.37 7.35 -10.57
C ILE A 22 20.96 8.61 -9.81
N ASP A 23 20.98 9.77 -10.47
CA ASP A 23 20.42 11.02 -9.92
C ASP A 23 18.88 10.93 -9.94
N ILE A 24 18.26 10.93 -8.76
CA ILE A 24 16.81 10.86 -8.56
C ILE A 24 16.24 12.13 -7.94
N SER A 25 16.98 13.23 -7.97
CA SER A 25 16.59 14.49 -7.32
C SER A 25 15.23 15.00 -7.79
N ASN A 26 14.86 14.72 -9.04
CA ASN A 26 13.56 15.09 -9.61
C ASN A 26 12.39 14.22 -9.14
N GLU A 27 12.67 13.08 -8.49
CA GLU A 27 11.65 12.22 -7.86
C GLU A 27 11.40 12.61 -6.41
N ILE A 28 12.33 13.34 -5.77
CA ILE A 28 12.24 13.72 -4.36
C ILE A 28 11.25 14.87 -4.19
N LEU A 29 10.30 14.68 -3.30
CA LEU A 29 9.20 15.63 -3.08
C LEU A 29 9.57 16.74 -2.10
N PHE A 30 10.41 16.42 -1.10
CA PHE A 30 10.85 17.32 -0.04
C PHE A 30 12.08 16.78 0.66
N ASP A 31 12.81 17.64 1.35
CA ASP A 31 13.93 17.23 2.20
C ASP A 31 13.45 16.51 3.46
N LEU A 32 14.18 15.47 3.86
CA LEU A 32 13.89 14.72 5.07
C LEU A 32 14.71 15.22 6.27
N PRO A 33 14.22 15.04 7.51
CA PRO A 33 15.04 15.12 8.71
C PRO A 33 16.26 14.19 8.60
N CYS A 34 17.36 14.54 9.23
CA CYS A 34 18.66 13.85 9.09
C CYS A 34 18.65 12.37 9.53
N ASN A 35 17.68 11.98 10.35
CA ASN A 35 17.49 10.61 10.85
C ASN A 35 16.42 9.82 10.08
N TRP A 36 15.84 10.39 9.00
CA TRP A 36 14.92 9.73 8.10
C TRP A 36 15.62 9.31 6.82
N GLN A 37 15.04 8.35 6.10
CA GLN A 37 15.58 7.89 4.83
C GLN A 37 14.48 7.72 3.79
N TRP A 38 14.78 8.13 2.56
CA TRP A 38 13.97 7.71 1.41
C TRP A 38 14.27 6.26 1.08
N VAL A 39 13.22 5.45 0.90
CA VAL A 39 13.35 4.05 0.48
C VAL A 39 12.33 3.75 -0.62
N ARG A 40 12.61 2.77 -1.48
CA ARG A 40 11.62 2.26 -2.41
C ARG A 40 10.61 1.38 -1.67
N PHE A 41 9.33 1.55 -1.96
CA PHE A 41 8.24 0.80 -1.30
C PHE A 41 8.45 -0.71 -1.38
N GLY A 42 8.86 -1.21 -2.56
CA GLY A 42 9.14 -2.64 -2.74
C GLY A 42 10.31 -3.20 -1.94
N GLN A 43 11.12 -2.36 -1.28
CA GLN A 43 12.21 -2.79 -0.41
C GLN A 43 11.77 -3.06 1.03
N ILE A 44 10.65 -2.48 1.44
CA ILE A 44 10.16 -2.58 2.81
C ILE A 44 8.91 -3.44 2.95
N VAL A 45 8.27 -3.84 1.83
CA VAL A 45 7.05 -4.65 1.85
C VAL A 45 7.03 -5.72 0.76
N ARG A 46 6.37 -6.84 1.04
CA ARG A 46 5.82 -7.75 0.04
C ARG A 46 4.41 -7.28 -0.32
N MET A 47 4.03 -7.38 -1.57
CA MET A 47 2.69 -7.05 -2.07
C MET A 47 2.06 -8.27 -2.76
N SER A 48 0.75 -8.47 -2.55
CA SER A 48 -0.05 -9.45 -3.26
C SER A 48 -1.22 -8.75 -3.96
N ILE A 49 -1.37 -8.98 -5.27
CA ILE A 49 -2.46 -8.42 -6.07
C ILE A 49 -3.65 -9.37 -5.98
N GLY A 50 -4.83 -8.81 -5.75
CA GLY A 50 -6.06 -9.57 -5.74
C GLY A 50 -6.51 -10.05 -7.12
N LYS A 51 -7.63 -10.76 -7.14
CA LYS A 51 -8.21 -11.33 -8.33
C LYS A 51 -9.73 -11.32 -8.25
N THR A 52 -10.40 -11.15 -9.39
CA THR A 52 -11.84 -11.32 -9.52
C THR A 52 -12.12 -12.66 -10.16
N PRO A 53 -12.86 -13.57 -9.50
CA PRO A 53 -13.35 -14.78 -10.15
C PRO A 53 -14.26 -14.43 -11.33
N ALA A 54 -14.30 -15.30 -12.34
CA ALA A 54 -15.13 -15.06 -13.51
C ALA A 54 -16.60 -14.81 -13.11
N ARG A 55 -17.12 -13.64 -13.46
CA ARG A 55 -18.48 -13.21 -13.08
C ARG A 55 -19.57 -14.10 -13.70
N GLY A 56 -19.30 -14.66 -14.87
CA GLY A 56 -20.22 -15.58 -15.55
C GLY A 56 -20.27 -17.00 -14.98
N GLU A 57 -19.32 -17.35 -14.10
CA GLU A 57 -19.29 -18.68 -13.47
C GLU A 57 -20.13 -18.67 -12.19
N VAL A 58 -21.37 -19.12 -12.29
CA VAL A 58 -22.35 -19.09 -11.19
C VAL A 58 -21.85 -19.85 -9.96
N SER A 59 -21.08 -20.91 -10.12
CA SER A 59 -20.57 -21.72 -9.02
C SER A 59 -19.62 -20.90 -8.11
N TYR A 60 -18.96 -19.86 -8.63
CA TYR A 60 -18.05 -19.02 -7.85
C TYR A 60 -18.76 -18.01 -6.93
N TRP A 61 -20.02 -17.69 -7.25
CA TRP A 61 -20.80 -16.68 -6.54
C TRP A 61 -22.00 -17.25 -5.78
N SER A 62 -22.40 -18.48 -6.08
CA SER A 62 -23.48 -19.18 -5.36
C SER A 62 -22.96 -19.81 -4.07
N LYS A 63 -23.81 -19.87 -3.03
CA LYS A 63 -23.45 -20.39 -1.69
C LYS A 63 -22.15 -19.76 -1.14
N ALA A 64 -21.96 -18.48 -1.43
CA ALA A 64 -20.77 -17.72 -1.11
C ALA A 64 -20.66 -17.45 0.39
N THR A 65 -19.55 -17.86 0.99
CA THR A 65 -19.29 -17.69 2.43
C THR A 65 -18.00 -16.92 2.71
N ILE A 66 -17.05 -16.93 1.78
CA ILE A 66 -15.72 -16.35 1.96
C ILE A 66 -15.76 -14.87 1.61
N PRO A 67 -15.37 -13.95 2.50
CA PRO A 67 -15.35 -12.52 2.21
C PRO A 67 -14.48 -12.16 1.00
N TRP A 68 -14.99 -11.27 0.14
CA TRP A 68 -14.28 -10.76 -1.03
C TRP A 68 -14.42 -9.24 -1.10
N VAL A 69 -13.29 -8.54 -0.95
CA VAL A 69 -13.23 -7.08 -0.88
C VAL A 69 -13.17 -6.48 -2.27
N SER A 70 -14.05 -5.53 -2.51
CA SER A 70 -13.99 -4.61 -3.64
C SER A 70 -13.64 -3.20 -3.17
N ILE A 71 -13.34 -2.27 -4.08
CA ILE A 71 -13.06 -0.86 -3.72
C ILE A 71 -14.25 -0.24 -2.96
N SER A 72 -15.47 -0.69 -3.24
CA SER A 72 -16.67 -0.19 -2.57
C SER A 72 -16.79 -0.56 -1.09
N ASP A 73 -15.99 -1.54 -0.63
CA ASP A 73 -15.90 -1.93 0.79
C ASP A 73 -14.86 -1.10 1.53
N MET A 74 -13.90 -0.51 0.81
CA MET A 74 -12.89 0.40 1.35
C MET A 74 -13.51 1.79 1.55
N THR A 75 -14.30 1.93 2.61
CA THR A 75 -14.96 3.19 2.98
C THR A 75 -14.00 4.12 3.74
N ASN A 76 -14.53 5.16 4.38
CA ASN A 76 -13.72 6.03 5.26
C ASN A 76 -13.40 5.38 6.62
N SER A 77 -13.82 4.14 6.85
CA SER A 77 -13.46 3.38 8.06
C SER A 77 -12.05 2.81 7.94
N GLU A 78 -11.27 2.91 9.01
CA GLU A 78 -9.94 2.31 9.10
C GLU A 78 -9.97 0.79 8.86
N TYR A 79 -11.03 0.11 9.36
CA TYR A 79 -11.14 -1.34 9.35
C TYR A 79 -12.27 -1.85 8.46
N ILE A 80 -12.00 -2.95 7.72
CA ILE A 80 -13.01 -3.73 7.01
C ILE A 80 -13.44 -4.89 7.89
N ASN A 81 -14.66 -4.80 8.45
CA ASN A 81 -15.25 -5.82 9.32
C ASN A 81 -16.18 -6.78 8.55
N LYS A 82 -16.62 -6.39 7.36
CA LYS A 82 -17.54 -7.16 6.50
C LYS A 82 -17.38 -6.70 5.05
N THR A 83 -17.74 -7.55 4.12
CA THR A 83 -17.76 -7.25 2.69
C THR A 83 -19.19 -7.30 2.15
N LYS A 84 -19.45 -6.52 1.11
CA LYS A 84 -20.72 -6.55 0.38
C LYS A 84 -20.92 -7.85 -0.39
N GLU A 85 -19.84 -8.35 -0.96
CA GLU A 85 -19.82 -9.58 -1.72
C GLU A 85 -18.99 -10.66 -1.03
N LYS A 86 -19.31 -11.89 -1.35
CA LYS A 86 -18.56 -13.07 -0.93
C LYS A 86 -18.35 -13.97 -2.13
N ILE A 87 -17.39 -14.85 -2.03
CA ILE A 87 -17.14 -15.91 -3.02
C ILE A 87 -17.34 -17.29 -2.39
N SER A 88 -17.57 -18.28 -3.23
CA SER A 88 -17.72 -19.68 -2.79
C SER A 88 -16.37 -20.35 -2.54
N VAL A 89 -16.39 -21.50 -1.89
CA VAL A 89 -15.21 -22.37 -1.76
C VAL A 89 -14.67 -22.79 -3.13
N ALA A 90 -15.54 -23.00 -4.13
CA ALA A 90 -15.09 -23.31 -5.49
C ALA A 90 -14.27 -22.18 -6.10
N ALA A 91 -14.63 -20.93 -5.85
CA ALA A 91 -13.87 -19.78 -6.33
C ALA A 91 -12.47 -19.69 -5.69
N SER A 92 -12.27 -20.13 -4.45
CA SER A 92 -10.96 -20.05 -3.79
C SER A 92 -9.87 -20.80 -4.54
N SER A 93 -10.22 -21.84 -5.30
CA SER A 93 -9.25 -22.59 -6.12
C SER A 93 -8.63 -21.79 -7.27
N VAL A 94 -9.29 -20.74 -7.72
CA VAL A 94 -8.81 -19.84 -8.80
C VAL A 94 -8.31 -18.51 -8.27
N MET A 95 -8.42 -18.27 -6.96
CA MET A 95 -7.86 -17.10 -6.29
C MET A 95 -6.39 -17.32 -5.96
N GLY A 96 -5.72 -16.24 -5.58
CA GLY A 96 -4.37 -16.31 -5.03
C GLY A 96 -4.36 -16.58 -3.52
N GLU A 97 -3.45 -15.92 -2.82
CA GLU A 97 -3.35 -15.98 -1.36
C GLU A 97 -4.50 -15.21 -0.71
N ILE A 98 -5.15 -15.80 0.31
CA ILE A 98 -6.08 -15.07 1.16
C ILE A 98 -5.31 -14.08 2.04
N SER A 99 -5.84 -12.88 2.18
CA SER A 99 -5.26 -11.86 3.05
C SER A 99 -5.80 -12.03 4.47
N PRO A 100 -4.95 -12.32 5.46
CA PRO A 100 -5.37 -12.55 6.83
C PRO A 100 -5.78 -11.25 7.53
N VAL A 101 -6.47 -11.40 8.66
CA VAL A 101 -6.73 -10.31 9.62
C VAL A 101 -5.45 -9.53 9.90
N GLY A 102 -5.56 -8.21 9.96
CA GLY A 102 -4.44 -7.29 10.16
C GLY A 102 -3.71 -6.88 8.87
N SER A 103 -4.02 -7.47 7.72
CA SER A 103 -3.42 -7.05 6.44
C SER A 103 -3.82 -5.61 6.09
N LEU A 104 -2.86 -4.82 5.65
CA LEU A 104 -3.10 -3.52 5.04
C LEU A 104 -3.48 -3.72 3.57
N LEU A 105 -4.60 -3.16 3.17
CA LEU A 105 -5.03 -3.09 1.78
C LEU A 105 -4.84 -1.68 1.22
N MET A 106 -4.50 -1.59 -0.07
CA MET A 106 -4.50 -0.33 -0.81
C MET A 106 -5.08 -0.53 -2.21
N SER A 107 -6.00 0.36 -2.61
CA SER A 107 -6.44 0.44 -4.00
C SER A 107 -5.39 1.15 -4.86
N PHE A 108 -5.05 0.57 -6.01
CA PHE A 108 -4.04 1.10 -6.93
C PHE A 108 -4.53 1.29 -8.37
N LYS A 109 -5.80 0.97 -8.61
CA LYS A 109 -6.53 1.23 -9.86
C LYS A 109 -7.83 1.95 -9.53
N LEU A 110 -8.35 2.73 -10.45
CA LEU A 110 -9.59 3.50 -10.34
C LEU A 110 -9.51 4.60 -9.25
N THR A 111 -9.55 4.25 -8.00
CA THR A 111 -9.39 5.16 -6.84
C THR A 111 -8.06 4.86 -6.18
N VAL A 112 -6.99 5.47 -6.66
CA VAL A 112 -5.62 5.20 -6.17
C VAL A 112 -5.42 5.74 -4.77
N GLY A 113 -4.72 4.96 -3.93
CA GLY A 113 -4.27 5.38 -2.60
C GLY A 113 -5.27 5.22 -1.47
N ARG A 114 -6.48 4.68 -1.72
CA ARG A 114 -7.39 4.37 -0.61
C ARG A 114 -6.84 3.17 0.18
N THR A 115 -6.69 3.33 1.48
CA THR A 115 -6.18 2.31 2.40
C THR A 115 -7.25 1.80 3.35
N SER A 116 -7.16 0.55 3.78
CA SER A 116 -7.96 -0.06 4.84
C SER A 116 -7.22 -1.23 5.47
N ILE A 117 -7.54 -1.57 6.71
CA ILE A 117 -6.98 -2.73 7.41
C ILE A 117 -8.06 -3.80 7.53
N LEU A 118 -7.73 -5.06 7.22
CA LEU A 118 -8.66 -6.17 7.38
C LEU A 118 -8.85 -6.53 8.86
N ASN A 119 -10.11 -6.62 9.28
CA ASN A 119 -10.50 -7.22 10.56
C ASN A 119 -11.17 -8.60 10.37
N ILE A 120 -11.11 -9.13 9.16
CA ILE A 120 -11.55 -10.47 8.75
C ILE A 120 -10.56 -11.01 7.73
N ASP A 121 -10.44 -12.33 7.62
CA ASP A 121 -9.74 -12.94 6.49
C ASP A 121 -10.56 -12.74 5.21
N ALA A 122 -9.94 -12.26 4.14
CA ALA A 122 -10.63 -11.95 2.91
C ALA A 122 -9.76 -12.10 1.66
N TYR A 123 -10.37 -12.45 0.55
CA TYR A 123 -9.82 -12.17 -0.77
C TYR A 123 -10.18 -10.74 -1.20
N HIS A 124 -9.54 -10.24 -2.22
CA HIS A 124 -9.86 -8.92 -2.79
C HIS A 124 -9.69 -8.92 -4.32
N ASN A 125 -10.27 -7.92 -4.97
CA ASN A 125 -10.24 -7.79 -6.41
C ASN A 125 -8.85 -7.33 -6.93
N GLU A 126 -8.66 -7.36 -8.25
CA GLU A 126 -7.43 -7.01 -8.95
C GLU A 126 -7.09 -5.51 -8.97
N ALA A 127 -7.93 -4.68 -8.39
CA ALA A 127 -7.66 -3.25 -8.21
C ALA A 127 -7.07 -2.92 -6.83
N ILE A 128 -6.94 -3.94 -5.98
CA ILE A 128 -6.46 -3.83 -4.60
C ILE A 128 -5.20 -4.70 -4.44
N ILE A 129 -4.24 -4.20 -3.68
CA ILE A 129 -3.10 -4.97 -3.17
C ILE A 129 -3.20 -5.16 -1.67
N SER A 130 -2.75 -6.32 -1.20
CA SER A 130 -2.37 -6.53 0.20
C SER A 130 -0.91 -6.19 0.37
N ILE A 131 -0.58 -5.55 1.47
CA ILE A 131 0.74 -5.03 1.80
C ILE A 131 1.20 -5.69 3.10
N TYR A 132 2.37 -6.33 3.03
CA TYR A 132 2.98 -7.05 4.14
C TYR A 132 4.38 -6.49 4.39
N PRO A 133 4.58 -5.64 5.42
CA PRO A 133 5.90 -5.18 5.78
C PRO A 133 6.85 -6.34 6.10
N PHE A 134 8.10 -6.27 5.65
CA PHE A 134 9.09 -7.30 5.97
C PHE A 134 9.50 -7.27 7.44
N ILE A 135 9.53 -6.06 8.04
CA ILE A 135 9.79 -5.83 9.46
C ILE A 135 8.67 -4.92 9.98
N ASP A 136 7.91 -5.39 10.95
CA ASP A 136 6.74 -4.65 11.47
C ASP A 136 6.56 -4.86 12.98
N ASP A 137 7.31 -4.12 13.78
CA ASP A 137 7.19 -4.22 15.24
C ASP A 137 5.86 -3.62 15.72
N LYS A 138 4.97 -4.50 16.21
CA LYS A 138 3.64 -4.14 16.73
C LYS A 138 2.82 -3.29 15.76
N TYR A 139 2.91 -3.63 14.47
CA TYR A 139 2.20 -2.94 13.38
C TYR A 139 2.59 -1.48 13.18
N ALA A 140 3.78 -1.07 13.59
CA ALA A 140 4.21 0.32 13.46
C ALA A 140 4.34 0.73 11.98
N LEU A 141 5.06 -0.06 11.17
CA LEU A 141 5.21 0.25 9.75
C LEU A 141 3.88 0.12 8.99
N ARG A 142 3.09 -0.93 9.26
CA ARG A 142 1.75 -1.07 8.68
C ARG A 142 0.88 0.17 8.94
N ASN A 143 0.81 0.62 10.19
CA ASN A 143 -0.02 1.76 10.56
C ASN A 143 0.55 3.08 10.00
N TYR A 144 1.87 3.24 9.94
CA TYR A 144 2.49 4.37 9.29
C TYR A 144 2.12 4.43 7.79
N LEU A 145 2.23 3.29 7.10
CA LEU A 145 1.85 3.18 5.69
C LEU A 145 0.34 3.41 5.47
N PHE A 146 -0.52 2.97 6.39
CA PHE A 146 -1.95 3.23 6.32
C PHE A 146 -2.27 4.73 6.16
N TYR A 147 -1.59 5.59 6.94
CA TYR A 147 -1.81 7.04 6.89
C TYR A 147 -1.04 7.74 5.77
N THR A 148 0.11 7.23 5.36
CA THR A 148 1.00 7.94 4.42
C THR A 148 0.77 7.57 2.96
N LEU A 149 0.39 6.32 2.66
CA LEU A 149 0.17 5.85 1.29
C LEU A 149 -0.92 6.62 0.54
N PRO A 150 -2.07 7.02 1.15
CA PRO A 150 -3.06 7.86 0.46
C PRO A 150 -2.48 9.15 -0.11
N PHE A 151 -1.54 9.74 0.61
CA PHE A 151 -0.84 10.96 0.21
C PHE A 151 0.24 10.67 -0.83
N LEU A 152 1.16 9.75 -0.53
CA LEU A 152 2.32 9.46 -1.36
C LEU A 152 1.96 8.88 -2.73
N SER A 153 0.94 8.04 -2.80
CA SER A 153 0.48 7.43 -4.06
C SER A 153 -0.12 8.43 -5.04
N ASN A 154 -0.54 9.60 -4.56
CA ASN A 154 -1.09 10.67 -5.37
C ASN A 154 -0.07 11.79 -5.68
N MET A 155 1.09 11.80 -5.01
CA MET A 155 2.14 12.78 -5.26
C MET A 155 3.18 12.33 -6.30
N GLY A 156 3.35 11.04 -6.50
CA GLY A 156 4.27 10.49 -7.51
C GLY A 156 3.74 10.73 -8.92
N ASP A 157 4.40 11.60 -9.68
CA ASP A 157 4.06 12.11 -11.03
C ASP A 157 3.19 13.38 -11.07
N SER A 158 3.67 14.45 -10.46
CA SER A 158 3.02 15.76 -10.52
C SER A 158 2.92 16.34 -11.96
N LYS A 159 3.60 15.76 -12.96
CA LYS A 159 3.49 16.15 -14.36
C LYS A 159 2.42 15.40 -15.14
N ASP A 160 1.97 14.23 -14.67
CA ASP A 160 0.99 13.37 -15.36
C ASP A 160 -0.25 13.02 -14.51
N ALA A 161 -0.35 13.51 -13.28
CA ALA A 161 -1.46 13.25 -12.34
C ALA A 161 -2.84 13.76 -12.81
N ILE A 162 -2.88 14.52 -13.91
CA ILE A 162 -4.12 15.12 -14.46
C ILE A 162 -5.02 14.09 -15.19
N LYS A 163 -4.56 12.85 -15.40
CA LYS A 163 -5.35 11.81 -16.09
C LYS A 163 -5.26 10.47 -15.38
N GLY A 164 -6.00 10.27 -14.30
CA GLY A 164 -6.41 8.97 -13.76
C GLY A 164 -5.42 7.80 -13.97
N LYS A 165 -4.12 8.00 -13.75
CA LYS A 165 -3.09 6.98 -14.01
C LYS A 165 -3.29 5.80 -13.07
N THR A 166 -3.55 4.65 -13.64
CA THR A 166 -3.50 3.37 -12.94
C THR A 166 -2.06 3.06 -12.60
N LEU A 167 -1.73 2.93 -11.32
CA LEU A 167 -0.45 2.40 -10.90
C LEU A 167 -0.33 0.93 -11.35
N ASN A 168 0.84 0.51 -11.74
CA ASN A 168 1.13 -0.90 -12.03
C ASN A 168 2.11 -1.46 -10.99
N SER A 169 2.34 -2.76 -11.01
CA SER A 169 3.21 -3.42 -10.02
C SER A 169 4.63 -2.86 -9.98
N LYS A 170 5.15 -2.37 -11.11
CA LYS A 170 6.49 -1.78 -11.20
C LYS A 170 6.50 -0.40 -10.57
N SER A 171 5.55 0.47 -10.92
CA SER A 171 5.44 1.81 -10.36
C SER A 171 5.12 1.80 -8.87
N LEU A 172 4.34 0.80 -8.39
CA LEU A 172 4.14 0.60 -6.96
C LEU A 172 5.43 0.29 -6.21
N LYS A 173 6.26 -0.63 -6.75
CA LYS A 173 7.53 -0.99 -6.12
C LYS A 173 8.51 0.17 -6.08
N SER A 174 8.48 1.05 -7.06
CA SER A 174 9.36 2.21 -7.15
C SER A 174 8.89 3.43 -6.37
N LEU A 175 7.67 3.41 -5.80
CA LEU A 175 7.15 4.51 -4.98
C LEU A 175 8.13 4.86 -3.86
N LEU A 176 8.44 6.14 -3.70
CA LEU A 176 9.31 6.63 -2.64
C LEU A 176 8.54 6.79 -1.33
N ILE A 177 9.06 6.19 -0.28
CA ILE A 177 8.52 6.26 1.08
C ILE A 177 9.53 6.99 1.97
N PRO A 178 9.14 8.09 2.63
CA PRO A 178 9.95 8.73 3.66
C PRO A 178 9.85 7.87 4.93
N LEU A 179 10.92 7.15 5.25
CA LEU A 179 10.92 6.17 6.35
C LEU A 179 11.56 6.77 7.61
N PRO A 180 10.77 7.10 8.65
CA PRO A 180 11.27 7.52 9.95
C PRO A 180 11.76 6.34 10.78
N PRO A 181 12.63 6.57 11.78
CA PRO A 181 12.93 5.57 12.80
C PRO A 181 11.66 5.07 13.50
N LEU A 182 11.68 3.83 13.96
CA LEU A 182 10.51 3.14 14.56
C LEU A 182 9.81 3.96 15.67
N ARG A 183 10.58 4.64 16.51
CA ARG A 183 10.02 5.49 17.58
C ARG A 183 9.20 6.65 17.00
N GLU A 184 9.69 7.27 15.94
CA GLU A 184 9.01 8.39 15.28
C GLU A 184 7.79 7.92 14.50
N GLN A 185 7.84 6.74 13.85
CA GLN A 185 6.64 6.14 13.24
C GLN A 185 5.50 6.08 14.25
N ARG A 186 5.76 5.58 15.47
CA ARG A 186 4.76 5.49 16.55
C ARG A 186 4.27 6.87 17.01
N CYS A 187 5.16 7.83 17.17
CA CYS A 187 4.78 9.20 17.54
C CYS A 187 3.86 9.84 16.49
N ILE A 188 4.20 9.69 15.21
CA ILE A 188 3.40 10.19 14.09
C ILE A 188 2.01 9.56 14.08
N ILE A 189 1.93 8.22 14.20
CA ILE A 189 0.66 7.48 14.21
C ILE A 189 -0.22 7.96 15.38
N ASN A 190 0.34 8.08 16.57
CA ASN A 190 -0.42 8.52 17.74
C ASN A 190 -0.96 9.94 17.53
N ARG A 191 -0.12 10.83 17.01
CA ARG A 191 -0.55 12.21 16.74
C ARG A 191 -1.63 12.29 15.68
N LEU A 192 -1.53 11.50 14.61
CA LEU A 192 -2.57 11.43 13.59
C LEU A 192 -3.88 10.89 14.15
N LYS A 193 -3.84 9.83 14.96
CA LYS A 193 -5.04 9.28 15.63
C LYS A 193 -5.73 10.31 16.53
N GLU A 194 -4.96 11.07 17.31
CA GLU A 194 -5.51 12.16 18.13
C GLU A 194 -6.22 13.20 17.24
N LEU A 195 -5.59 13.64 16.15
CA LEU A 195 -6.18 14.62 15.24
C LEU A 195 -7.47 14.12 14.58
N TYR A 196 -7.47 12.87 14.11
CA TYR A 196 -8.67 12.27 13.49
C TYR A 196 -9.79 11.97 14.49
N ALA A 197 -9.50 11.80 15.77
CA ALA A 197 -10.53 11.62 16.80
C ALA A 197 -11.33 12.91 17.09
N HIS A 198 -10.86 14.05 16.62
CA HIS A 198 -11.51 15.37 16.79
C HIS A 198 -12.20 15.87 15.51
N LEU A 199 -12.21 15.09 14.44
CA LEU A 199 -12.91 15.37 13.17
C LEU A 199 -14.20 14.55 13.05
#